data_c69f832ba3141690bed6785783f99887
#
_entry.id   c69f832ba3141690bed6785783f99887
#
_cell.length_a   1.000
_cell.length_b   1.000
_cell.length_c   1.000
_cell.angle_alpha   90.00
_cell.angle_beta   90.00
_cell.angle_gamma   90.00
#
_symmetry.space_group_name_H-M   'P 1'
#
loop_
_entity.id
_entity.type
_entity.pdbx_description
1 polymer ?
#
loop_
_entity_poly.entity_id
_entity_poly.type
_entity_poly.pdbx_seq_one_letter_code
_entity_poly.pdbx_strand_id
1 'polypeptide(L)'
;MHRLYLAYVAVLLAFRDLQDGFSLVVQFRTDMPPCVVIPLIQMQTGEDMQRLIQDLKSGDFKKIYLLYGQEAYLRKQYKDKLKEAMIGDDTMNFSYYEGKDFTVGEVIDQAETMPFFADRRLILIENSGLFKSGGEQMAEYLKSPAESVNFLFVETEVDKRSKLFKAVQANGCAVEFATQDETTLKRWILQMIKKENKNISERTLNLLLEKTGTDMENIHKECEKLFCYCLDKDVITEQDVEAICTKRITSHIFDMVEAIANKNQKKALELYYELIALKEPPMRILFLIARQFNLLLQVKELVKKGYGNKAIGEKIGLPGFIAGKYVTQASHFSKSMIRQALEECVSTEEAIKTGKISDNIGLEMIIIRYSTAA
;
A
#
# COMPACT_ATOMS: atom_id res chain seq x y z
N MET A 1 12.32 -11.95 10.71
CA MET A 1 11.36 -10.94 11.19
C MET A 1 10.09 -11.57 11.79
N HIS A 2 9.60 -12.71 11.32
CA HIS A 2 8.41 -13.39 11.86
C HIS A 2 8.54 -13.83 13.32
N ARG A 3 9.73 -14.28 13.76
CA ARG A 3 9.99 -14.68 15.16
C ARG A 3 9.97 -13.51 16.16
N LEU A 4 10.31 -12.31 15.74
CA LEU A 4 10.25 -11.10 16.59
C LEU A 4 8.82 -10.58 16.78
N TYR A 5 7.96 -10.77 15.79
CA TYR A 5 6.56 -10.36 15.87
C TYR A 5 5.74 -11.25 16.81
N LEU A 6 5.97 -12.57 16.76
CA LEU A 6 5.37 -13.53 17.70
C LEU A 6 5.82 -13.29 19.15
N ALA A 7 7.10 -12.92 19.35
CA ALA A 7 7.61 -12.55 20.66
C ALA A 7 6.97 -11.26 21.20
N TYR A 8 6.70 -10.28 20.31
CA TYR A 8 6.06 -9.01 20.69
C TYR A 8 4.58 -9.19 21.07
N VAL A 9 3.84 -10.02 20.33
CA VAL A 9 2.45 -10.36 20.67
C VAL A 9 2.36 -11.18 21.96
N ALA A 10 3.27 -12.14 22.16
CA ALA A 10 3.35 -12.92 23.41
C ALA A 10 3.69 -12.04 24.62
N VAL A 11 4.56 -11.04 24.46
CA VAL A 11 4.90 -10.08 25.52
C VAL A 11 3.72 -9.16 25.86
N LEU A 12 2.94 -8.71 24.86
CA LEU A 12 1.75 -7.88 25.09
C LEU A 12 0.63 -8.66 25.78
N LEU A 13 0.46 -9.95 25.48
CA LEU A 13 -0.48 -10.82 26.18
C LEU A 13 -0.02 -11.14 27.61
N ALA A 14 1.25 -11.37 27.84
CA ALA A 14 1.83 -11.63 29.16
C ALA A 14 1.74 -10.41 30.11
N PHE A 15 1.78 -9.17 29.58
CA PHE A 15 1.62 -7.97 30.40
C PHE A 15 0.16 -7.71 30.84
N ARG A 16 -0.81 -8.28 30.18
CA ARG A 16 -2.23 -8.16 30.55
C ARG A 16 -2.60 -9.10 31.71
N ASP A 17 -1.92 -10.25 31.84
CA ASP A 17 -2.26 -11.29 32.80
C ASP A 17 -1.47 -11.19 34.13
N LEU A 18 -0.65 -10.15 34.30
CA LEU A 18 0.07 -9.90 35.57
C LEU A 18 -0.77 -9.27 36.69
N GLN A 19 -2.05 -8.96 36.43
CA GLN A 19 -2.95 -8.46 37.47
C GLN A 19 -3.90 -9.50 38.07
N ASP A 20 -4.08 -10.66 37.43
CA ASP A 20 -4.92 -11.72 37.98
C ASP A 20 -4.18 -13.06 37.90
N GLY A 21 -3.78 -13.55 39.08
CA GLY A 21 -2.97 -14.77 39.23
C GLY A 21 -3.70 -16.06 38.80
N PHE A 22 -3.61 -16.40 37.51
CA PHE A 22 -3.99 -17.70 37.00
C PHE A 22 -2.91 -18.23 36.06
N SER A 23 -2.32 -19.36 36.47
CA SER A 23 -1.37 -20.16 35.68
C SER A 23 -2.09 -20.81 34.50
N LEU A 24 -1.91 -20.28 33.30
CA LEU A 24 -2.37 -20.94 32.07
C LEU A 24 -1.17 -21.63 31.41
N VAL A 25 -1.15 -22.96 31.44
CA VAL A 25 -0.25 -23.78 30.63
C VAL A 25 -0.67 -23.66 29.19
N VAL A 26 0.03 -22.83 28.41
CA VAL A 26 -0.18 -22.71 26.96
C VAL A 26 0.48 -23.93 26.31
N GLN A 27 -0.32 -24.90 25.93
CA GLN A 27 0.08 -26.02 25.08
C GLN A 27 0.24 -25.51 23.65
N PHE A 28 1.49 -25.29 23.21
CA PHE A 28 1.78 -24.91 21.84
C PHE A 28 1.34 -26.02 20.88
N ARG A 29 0.27 -25.79 20.15
CA ARG A 29 -0.06 -26.59 18.97
C ARG A 29 0.92 -26.21 17.87
N THR A 30 1.76 -27.15 17.47
CA THR A 30 2.75 -27.00 16.39
C THR A 30 2.15 -27.11 14.98
N ASP A 31 0.84 -27.17 14.87
CA ASP A 31 0.14 -27.19 13.59
C ASP A 31 -0.24 -25.76 13.17
N MET A 32 0.78 -24.97 12.80
CA MET A 32 0.49 -23.76 12.01
C MET A 32 0.17 -24.20 10.57
N PRO A 33 -0.97 -23.78 9.99
CA PRO A 33 -1.20 -23.99 8.58
C PRO A 33 -0.09 -23.29 7.78
N PRO A 34 0.40 -23.92 6.70
CA PRO A 34 1.38 -23.29 5.83
C PRO A 34 0.86 -21.94 5.37
N CYS A 35 1.77 -20.97 5.26
CA CYS A 35 1.56 -19.57 4.85
C CYS A 35 0.23 -19.33 4.14
N VAL A 36 -0.57 -18.41 4.67
CA VAL A 36 -1.87 -18.02 4.11
C VAL A 36 -1.74 -17.91 2.59
N VAL A 37 -2.16 -18.93 1.86
CA VAL A 37 -2.24 -18.89 0.40
C VAL A 37 -3.30 -17.86 0.08
N ILE A 38 -2.86 -16.61 -0.13
CA ILE A 38 -3.75 -15.53 -0.56
C ILE A 38 -4.45 -16.02 -1.81
N PRO A 39 -5.79 -15.98 -1.88
CA PRO A 39 -6.50 -16.43 -3.06
C PRO A 39 -5.91 -15.70 -4.27
N LEU A 40 -5.60 -16.47 -5.33
CA LEU A 40 -5.19 -15.91 -6.62
C LEU A 40 -6.30 -14.96 -7.06
N ILE A 41 -6.06 -13.68 -6.90
CA ILE A 41 -7.09 -12.67 -7.09
C ILE A 41 -7.30 -12.56 -8.60
N GLN A 42 -8.45 -12.92 -9.08
CA GLN A 42 -8.93 -12.52 -10.42
C GLN A 42 -9.24 -11.01 -10.41
N MET A 43 -8.23 -10.18 -10.08
CA MET A 43 -8.38 -8.74 -10.00
C MET A 43 -8.19 -8.03 -11.34
N GLN A 44 -7.48 -8.66 -12.27
CA GLN A 44 -7.30 -8.17 -13.63
C GLN A 44 -7.63 -9.27 -14.61
N THR A 45 -8.50 -8.97 -15.55
CA THR A 45 -8.99 -9.91 -16.58
C THR A 45 -8.11 -9.91 -17.84
N GLY A 46 -6.86 -9.45 -17.75
CA GLY A 46 -5.92 -9.48 -18.85
C GLY A 46 -5.45 -10.91 -19.15
N GLU A 47 -5.26 -11.22 -20.43
CA GLU A 47 -4.76 -12.54 -20.89
C GLU A 47 -3.44 -12.93 -20.21
N ASP A 48 -2.53 -11.98 -20.02
CA ASP A 48 -1.23 -12.20 -19.39
C ASP A 48 -1.36 -12.59 -17.91
N MET A 49 -2.32 -11.99 -17.16
CA MET A 49 -2.58 -12.37 -15.77
C MET A 49 -3.17 -13.79 -15.69
N GLN A 50 -4.09 -14.14 -16.58
CA GLN A 50 -4.66 -15.49 -16.61
C GLN A 50 -3.59 -16.53 -16.92
N ARG A 51 -2.68 -16.22 -17.85
CA ARG A 51 -1.52 -17.05 -18.20
C ARG A 51 -0.59 -17.23 -16.99
N LEU A 52 -0.22 -16.15 -16.32
CA LEU A 52 0.60 -16.20 -15.09
C LEU A 52 -0.02 -17.12 -14.02
N ILE A 53 -1.33 -17.00 -13.80
CA ILE A 53 -2.06 -17.84 -12.84
C ILE A 53 -2.06 -19.31 -13.30
N GLN A 54 -2.19 -19.56 -14.59
CA GLN A 54 -2.14 -20.91 -15.15
C GLN A 54 -0.75 -21.51 -14.99
N ASP A 55 0.31 -20.77 -15.32
CA ASP A 55 1.71 -21.20 -15.20
C ASP A 55 2.04 -21.56 -13.74
N LEU A 56 1.59 -20.74 -12.77
CA LEU A 56 1.73 -21.04 -11.35
C LEU A 56 0.98 -22.31 -10.88
N LYS A 57 -0.13 -22.67 -11.54
CA LYS A 57 -0.89 -23.89 -11.22
C LYS A 57 -0.31 -25.14 -11.88
N SER A 58 0.14 -25.02 -13.12
CA SER A 58 0.66 -26.15 -13.90
C SER A 58 2.12 -26.46 -13.58
N GLY A 59 2.90 -25.47 -13.10
CA GLY A 59 4.36 -25.59 -12.98
C GLY A 59 5.12 -25.47 -14.31
N ASP A 60 4.42 -25.17 -15.42
CA ASP A 60 5.01 -24.95 -16.73
C ASP A 60 5.32 -23.47 -16.94
N PHE A 61 6.53 -23.06 -16.58
CA PHE A 61 6.93 -21.68 -16.57
C PHE A 61 7.53 -21.22 -17.90
N LYS A 62 7.18 -19.97 -18.28
CA LYS A 62 7.87 -19.28 -19.36
C LYS A 62 9.31 -18.94 -18.95
N LYS A 63 10.19 -18.76 -19.94
CA LYS A 63 11.58 -18.37 -19.68
C LYS A 63 11.72 -16.93 -19.16
N ILE A 64 10.76 -16.07 -19.47
CA ILE A 64 10.84 -14.65 -19.14
C ILE A 64 9.50 -14.19 -18.56
N TYR A 65 9.55 -13.58 -17.37
CA TYR A 65 8.43 -12.87 -16.75
C TYR A 65 8.82 -11.42 -16.48
N LEU A 66 7.87 -10.51 -16.71
CA LEU A 66 7.96 -9.11 -16.33
C LEU A 66 6.72 -8.76 -15.50
N LEU A 67 6.94 -8.42 -14.22
CA LEU A 67 5.92 -7.90 -13.32
C LEU A 67 6.14 -6.40 -13.18
N TYR A 68 5.19 -5.57 -13.63
CA TYR A 68 5.38 -4.13 -13.60
C TYR A 68 4.12 -3.37 -13.23
N GLY A 69 4.24 -2.10 -12.82
CA GLY A 69 3.11 -1.22 -12.48
C GLY A 69 3.20 -0.65 -11.07
N GLN A 70 2.20 0.12 -10.69
CA GLN A 70 2.21 0.92 -9.45
C GLN A 70 1.81 0.12 -8.20
N GLU A 71 1.09 -1.03 -8.36
CA GLU A 71 0.63 -1.82 -7.22
C GLU A 71 1.76 -2.72 -6.67
N ALA A 72 2.50 -2.16 -5.71
CA ALA A 72 3.68 -2.81 -5.14
C ALA A 72 3.36 -4.11 -4.40
N TYR A 73 2.20 -4.16 -3.70
CA TYR A 73 1.78 -5.34 -2.95
C TYR A 73 1.58 -6.55 -3.87
N LEU A 74 0.86 -6.38 -4.96
CA LEU A 74 0.61 -7.47 -5.91
C LEU A 74 1.90 -7.89 -6.63
N ARG A 75 2.74 -6.94 -7.08
CA ARG A 75 4.04 -7.26 -7.68
C ARG A 75 4.88 -8.14 -6.75
N LYS A 76 4.98 -7.76 -5.47
CA LYS A 76 5.70 -8.53 -4.45
C LYS A 76 5.11 -9.92 -4.27
N GLN A 77 3.80 -10.03 -4.12
CA GLN A 77 3.11 -11.31 -3.93
C GLN A 77 3.32 -12.29 -5.08
N TYR A 78 3.23 -11.81 -6.33
CA TYR A 78 3.43 -12.67 -7.50
C TYR A 78 4.90 -12.98 -7.76
N LYS A 79 5.81 -12.04 -7.45
CA LYS A 79 7.25 -12.30 -7.45
C LYS A 79 7.62 -13.44 -6.50
N ASP A 80 7.17 -13.34 -5.24
CA ASP A 80 7.48 -14.33 -4.21
C ASP A 80 6.89 -15.71 -4.58
N LYS A 81 5.66 -15.76 -5.12
CA LYS A 81 5.04 -17.01 -5.61
C LYS A 81 5.77 -17.62 -6.78
N LEU A 82 6.20 -16.83 -7.77
CA LEU A 82 6.97 -17.32 -8.90
C LEU A 82 8.31 -17.88 -8.45
N LYS A 83 9.03 -17.15 -7.57
CA LYS A 83 10.29 -17.60 -7.00
C LYS A 83 10.11 -18.94 -6.27
N GLU A 84 9.15 -19.01 -5.36
CA GLU A 84 8.83 -20.22 -4.60
C GLU A 84 8.50 -21.40 -5.51
N ALA A 85 7.65 -21.18 -6.53
CA ALA A 85 7.21 -22.24 -7.44
C ALA A 85 8.31 -22.68 -8.42
N MET A 86 9.25 -21.81 -8.78
CA MET A 86 10.33 -22.14 -9.73
C MET A 86 11.52 -22.84 -9.08
N ILE A 87 11.94 -22.36 -7.90
CA ILE A 87 13.20 -22.79 -7.27
C ILE A 87 13.05 -23.11 -5.79
N GLY A 88 11.90 -22.81 -5.12
CA GLY A 88 11.72 -23.03 -3.70
C GLY A 88 12.82 -22.38 -2.86
N ASP A 89 13.45 -23.16 -2.01
CA ASP A 89 14.56 -22.74 -1.12
C ASP A 89 15.96 -22.88 -1.76
N ASP A 90 16.05 -23.18 -3.07
CA ASP A 90 17.33 -23.33 -3.75
C ASP A 90 18.04 -21.97 -3.90
N THR A 91 19.07 -21.76 -3.12
CA THR A 91 19.91 -20.56 -3.16
C THR A 91 21.09 -20.66 -4.12
N MET A 92 21.48 -21.87 -4.53
CA MET A 92 22.62 -22.08 -5.42
C MET A 92 22.30 -21.69 -6.87
N ASN A 93 21.05 -21.85 -7.27
CA ASN A 93 20.54 -21.52 -8.60
C ASN A 93 19.70 -20.25 -8.64
N PHE A 94 19.83 -19.42 -7.61
CA PHE A 94 19.18 -18.11 -7.53
C PHE A 94 20.19 -16.98 -7.62
N SER A 95 19.95 -16.04 -8.53
CA SER A 95 20.72 -14.80 -8.63
C SER A 95 19.77 -13.60 -8.52
N TYR A 96 20.16 -12.59 -7.73
CA TYR A 96 19.38 -11.39 -7.48
C TYR A 96 20.16 -10.14 -7.82
N TYR A 97 19.56 -9.27 -8.63
CA TYR A 97 20.11 -7.98 -9.01
C TYR A 97 19.09 -6.89 -8.74
N GLU A 98 19.51 -5.77 -8.14
CA GLU A 98 18.65 -4.64 -7.83
C GLU A 98 19.31 -3.33 -8.25
N GLY A 99 18.48 -2.37 -8.71
CA GLY A 99 18.95 -1.05 -9.08
C GLY A 99 19.83 -1.05 -10.33
N LYS A 100 20.92 -0.29 -10.29
CA LYS A 100 21.82 -0.08 -11.42
C LYS A 100 23.26 -0.54 -11.15
N ASP A 101 23.49 -1.23 -10.05
CA ASP A 101 24.83 -1.59 -9.56
C ASP A 101 25.37 -2.88 -10.23
N PHE A 102 24.84 -3.26 -11.39
CA PHE A 102 25.30 -4.40 -12.17
C PHE A 102 25.38 -4.04 -13.67
N THR A 103 26.12 -4.82 -14.42
CA THR A 103 26.18 -4.73 -15.88
C THR A 103 25.32 -5.81 -16.52
N VAL A 104 24.74 -5.50 -17.69
CA VAL A 104 23.97 -6.49 -18.47
C VAL A 104 24.85 -7.68 -18.87
N GLY A 105 26.15 -7.47 -19.12
CA GLY A 105 27.12 -8.52 -19.42
C GLY A 105 27.23 -9.54 -18.29
N GLU A 106 27.40 -9.09 -17.02
CA GLU A 106 27.46 -9.97 -15.84
C GLU A 106 26.19 -10.83 -15.70
N VAL A 107 25.03 -10.25 -15.98
CA VAL A 107 23.75 -10.99 -15.91
C VAL A 107 23.69 -12.06 -17.01
N ILE A 108 24.16 -11.75 -18.23
CA ILE A 108 24.21 -12.70 -19.34
C ILE A 108 25.22 -13.82 -19.05
N ASP A 109 26.42 -13.49 -18.55
CA ASP A 109 27.44 -14.49 -18.17
C ASP A 109 26.90 -15.45 -17.11
N GLN A 110 26.15 -14.91 -16.14
CA GLN A 110 25.48 -15.71 -15.12
C GLN A 110 24.36 -16.58 -15.72
N ALA A 111 23.64 -16.11 -16.71
CA ALA A 111 22.57 -16.85 -17.40
C ALA A 111 23.11 -18.01 -18.25
N GLU A 112 24.31 -17.88 -18.84
CA GLU A 112 24.98 -18.94 -19.61
C GLU A 112 25.65 -20.01 -18.71
N THR A 113 25.72 -19.74 -17.38
CA THR A 113 26.28 -20.72 -16.46
C THR A 113 25.25 -21.82 -16.17
N MET A 114 25.64 -23.08 -16.37
CA MET A 114 24.77 -24.24 -16.09
C MET A 114 24.27 -24.26 -14.66
N PRO A 115 23.01 -24.60 -14.40
CA PRO A 115 22.49 -24.77 -13.05
C PRO A 115 23.25 -25.87 -12.29
N PHE A 116 23.41 -25.68 -10.98
CA PHE A 116 24.10 -26.63 -10.12
C PHE A 116 23.10 -27.68 -9.58
N PHE A 117 23.17 -28.90 -10.08
CA PHE A 117 22.29 -30.02 -9.70
C PHE A 117 20.78 -29.69 -9.74
N ALA A 118 20.33 -28.83 -10.65
CA ALA A 118 18.93 -28.45 -10.83
C ALA A 118 18.59 -28.31 -12.32
N ASP A 119 17.30 -28.36 -12.63
CA ASP A 119 16.79 -28.23 -14.00
C ASP A 119 16.85 -26.77 -14.51
N ARG A 120 16.86 -25.80 -13.59
CA ARG A 120 16.78 -24.38 -13.95
C ARG A 120 17.52 -23.47 -12.97
N ARG A 121 17.90 -22.30 -13.50
CA ARG A 121 18.40 -21.14 -12.73
C ARG A 121 17.36 -20.02 -12.81
N LEU A 122 17.13 -19.33 -11.71
CA LEU A 122 16.30 -18.14 -11.69
C LEU A 122 17.17 -16.88 -11.49
N ILE A 123 17.04 -15.93 -12.41
CA ILE A 123 17.63 -14.60 -12.31
C ILE A 123 16.52 -13.59 -12.06
N LEU A 124 16.50 -13.01 -10.88
CA LEU A 124 15.55 -11.97 -10.47
C LEU A 124 16.22 -10.60 -10.58
N ILE A 125 15.59 -9.70 -11.32
CA ILE A 125 16.10 -8.34 -11.56
C ILE A 125 15.01 -7.34 -11.15
N GLU A 126 15.31 -6.49 -10.15
CA GLU A 126 14.35 -5.51 -9.62
C GLU A 126 14.82 -4.07 -9.84
N ASN A 127 13.89 -3.19 -10.23
CA ASN A 127 14.10 -1.74 -10.34
C ASN A 127 15.37 -1.35 -11.13
N SER A 128 15.71 -2.12 -12.14
CA SER A 128 16.92 -1.96 -12.94
C SER A 128 16.91 -0.71 -13.83
N GLY A 129 15.72 -0.26 -14.21
CA GLY A 129 15.53 0.81 -15.18
C GLY A 129 15.86 0.43 -16.62
N LEU A 130 16.26 -0.82 -16.91
CA LEU A 130 16.60 -1.32 -18.26
C LEU A 130 15.43 -1.18 -19.25
N PHE A 131 14.19 -1.20 -18.76
CA PHE A 131 13.00 -0.99 -19.59
C PHE A 131 12.77 0.48 -19.99
N LYS A 132 13.55 1.42 -19.42
CA LYS A 132 13.54 2.84 -19.81
C LYS A 132 14.73 3.18 -20.69
N SER A 133 15.92 2.66 -20.36
CA SER A 133 17.17 2.93 -21.10
C SER A 133 18.21 1.85 -20.81
N GLY A 134 19.08 1.56 -21.79
CA GLY A 134 20.23 0.64 -21.62
C GLY A 134 19.91 -0.85 -21.70
N GLY A 135 18.67 -1.21 -22.07
CA GLY A 135 18.24 -2.61 -22.13
C GLY A 135 18.45 -3.28 -23.50
N GLU A 136 19.16 -2.66 -24.45
CA GLU A 136 19.30 -3.18 -25.83
C GLU A 136 20.04 -4.52 -25.88
N GLN A 137 21.13 -4.67 -25.14
CA GLN A 137 21.91 -5.91 -25.08
C GLN A 137 21.07 -7.04 -24.44
N MET A 138 20.35 -6.75 -23.36
CA MET A 138 19.43 -7.71 -22.74
C MET A 138 18.30 -8.09 -23.72
N ALA A 139 17.73 -7.13 -24.42
CA ALA A 139 16.68 -7.39 -25.42
C ALA A 139 17.16 -8.33 -26.56
N GLU A 140 18.40 -8.22 -26.97
CA GLU A 140 18.98 -9.12 -27.97
C GLU A 140 19.15 -10.52 -27.41
N TYR A 141 19.70 -10.63 -26.19
CA TYR A 141 19.89 -11.92 -25.52
C TYR A 141 18.55 -12.65 -25.27
N LEU A 142 17.51 -11.93 -24.85
CA LEU A 142 16.19 -12.52 -24.58
C LEU A 142 15.43 -13.02 -25.82
N LYS A 143 15.96 -12.83 -27.04
CA LYS A 143 15.40 -13.48 -28.23
C LYS A 143 15.65 -15.00 -28.26
N SER A 144 16.79 -15.45 -27.71
CA SER A 144 17.17 -16.86 -27.62
C SER A 144 17.98 -17.09 -26.31
N PRO A 145 17.36 -16.99 -25.13
CA PRO A 145 18.06 -17.23 -23.88
C PRO A 145 18.39 -18.72 -23.70
N ALA A 146 19.38 -19.00 -22.85
CA ALA A 146 19.73 -20.37 -22.47
C ALA A 146 18.50 -21.18 -22.02
N GLU A 147 18.49 -22.49 -22.33
CA GLU A 147 17.30 -23.32 -22.02
C GLU A 147 17.06 -23.51 -20.55
N SER A 148 18.11 -23.51 -19.75
CA SER A 148 18.08 -23.75 -18.30
C SER A 148 17.88 -22.48 -17.46
N VAL A 149 17.67 -21.29 -18.06
CA VAL A 149 17.50 -20.05 -17.33
C VAL A 149 16.07 -19.51 -17.38
N ASN A 150 15.59 -19.01 -16.26
CA ASN A 150 14.37 -18.22 -16.17
C ASN A 150 14.72 -16.81 -15.69
N PHE A 151 14.16 -15.80 -16.34
CA PHE A 151 14.26 -14.39 -15.96
C PHE A 151 12.96 -13.91 -15.33
N LEU A 152 13.08 -13.23 -14.20
CA LEU A 152 11.98 -12.54 -13.55
C LEU A 152 12.35 -11.07 -13.35
N PHE A 153 11.77 -10.19 -14.14
CA PHE A 153 11.92 -8.74 -14.00
C PHE A 153 10.79 -8.18 -13.17
N VAL A 154 11.12 -7.26 -12.24
CA VAL A 154 10.14 -6.56 -11.41
C VAL A 154 10.44 -5.07 -11.48
N GLU A 155 9.55 -4.31 -12.12
CA GLU A 155 9.74 -2.89 -12.38
C GLU A 155 8.52 -2.06 -11.93
N THR A 156 8.76 -0.87 -11.44
CA THR A 156 7.66 0.06 -11.12
C THR A 156 7.10 0.69 -12.38
N GLU A 157 7.96 1.04 -13.31
CA GLU A 157 7.60 1.72 -14.56
C GLU A 157 8.41 1.18 -15.73
N VAL A 158 7.76 1.00 -16.86
CA VAL A 158 8.38 0.52 -18.11
C VAL A 158 8.00 1.41 -19.30
N ASP A 159 8.90 1.60 -20.26
CA ASP A 159 8.52 2.13 -21.56
C ASP A 159 8.08 0.94 -22.45
N LYS A 160 6.78 0.84 -22.69
CA LYS A 160 6.19 -0.22 -23.55
C LYS A 160 6.69 -0.19 -25.01
N ARG A 161 7.34 0.91 -25.42
CA ARG A 161 7.95 1.06 -26.76
C ARG A 161 9.38 0.53 -26.81
N SER A 162 10.02 0.29 -25.65
CA SER A 162 11.40 -0.17 -25.58
C SER A 162 11.60 -1.52 -26.29
N LYS A 163 12.81 -1.77 -26.79
CA LYS A 163 13.17 -3.05 -27.41
C LYS A 163 13.05 -4.20 -26.42
N LEU A 164 13.45 -3.96 -25.17
CA LEU A 164 13.41 -4.96 -24.10
C LEU A 164 11.97 -5.37 -23.76
N PHE A 165 11.04 -4.41 -23.66
CA PHE A 165 9.63 -4.72 -23.40
C PHE A 165 9.03 -5.58 -24.53
N LYS A 166 9.32 -5.21 -25.79
CA LYS A 166 8.87 -5.99 -26.96
C LYS A 166 9.45 -7.40 -27.01
N ALA A 167 10.72 -7.57 -26.61
CA ALA A 167 11.35 -8.89 -26.53
C ALA A 167 10.68 -9.77 -25.45
N VAL A 168 10.39 -9.20 -24.29
CA VAL A 168 9.64 -9.91 -23.23
C VAL A 168 8.22 -10.26 -23.68
N GLN A 169 7.53 -9.34 -24.32
CA GLN A 169 6.17 -9.59 -24.83
C GLN A 169 6.12 -10.69 -25.89
N ALA A 170 7.13 -10.79 -26.73
CA ALA A 170 7.21 -11.82 -27.78
C ALA A 170 7.57 -13.22 -27.24
N ASN A 171 8.46 -13.32 -26.24
CA ASN A 171 9.07 -14.57 -25.81
C ASN A 171 8.72 -14.97 -24.36
N GLY A 172 7.93 -14.18 -23.65
CA GLY A 172 7.63 -14.37 -22.24
C GLY A 172 6.21 -13.99 -21.85
N CYS A 173 6.06 -13.50 -20.61
CA CYS A 173 4.81 -13.02 -20.05
C CYS A 173 5.04 -11.67 -19.34
N ALA A 174 4.32 -10.62 -19.75
CA ALA A 174 4.44 -9.28 -19.18
C ALA A 174 3.12 -8.88 -18.49
N VAL A 175 3.11 -8.84 -17.16
CA VAL A 175 1.91 -8.57 -16.36
C VAL A 175 1.98 -7.19 -15.73
N GLU A 176 0.97 -6.38 -16.01
CA GLU A 176 0.82 -5.04 -15.43
C GLU A 176 -0.02 -5.09 -14.13
N PHE A 177 0.51 -4.56 -13.06
CA PHE A 177 -0.18 -4.38 -11.77
C PHE A 177 -0.51 -2.90 -11.58
N ALA A 178 -1.63 -2.47 -12.14
CA ALA A 178 -2.15 -1.12 -11.95
C ALA A 178 -2.76 -0.95 -10.56
N THR A 179 -2.82 0.30 -10.10
CA THR A 179 -3.55 0.65 -8.86
C THR A 179 -4.99 0.17 -8.95
N GLN A 180 -5.49 -0.44 -7.88
CA GLN A 180 -6.80 -1.05 -7.86
C GLN A 180 -7.89 -0.04 -7.53
N ASP A 181 -9.04 -0.19 -8.18
CA ASP A 181 -10.23 0.61 -7.87
C ASP A 181 -10.92 0.10 -6.57
N GLU A 182 -11.82 0.93 -6.04
CA GLU A 182 -12.56 0.64 -4.81
C GLU A 182 -13.36 -0.67 -4.89
N THR A 183 -14.01 -0.92 -6.02
CA THR A 183 -14.84 -2.13 -6.22
C THR A 183 -13.98 -3.38 -6.16
N THR A 184 -12.81 -3.33 -6.77
CA THR A 184 -11.84 -4.42 -6.77
C THR A 184 -11.25 -4.63 -5.38
N LEU A 185 -10.90 -3.57 -4.66
CA LEU A 185 -10.42 -3.65 -3.28
C LEU A 185 -11.46 -4.26 -2.35
N LYS A 186 -12.73 -3.83 -2.42
CA LYS A 186 -13.83 -4.41 -1.63
C LYS A 186 -13.99 -5.91 -1.91
N ARG A 187 -13.96 -6.30 -3.19
CA ARG A 187 -14.05 -7.71 -3.58
C ARG A 187 -12.89 -8.52 -3.00
N TRP A 188 -11.69 -7.99 -3.06
CA TRP A 188 -10.52 -8.63 -2.50
C TRP A 188 -10.59 -8.81 -0.99
N ILE A 189 -10.98 -7.77 -0.24
CA ILE A 189 -11.18 -7.85 1.21
C ILE A 189 -12.23 -8.91 1.55
N LEU A 190 -13.37 -8.92 0.82
CA LEU A 190 -14.41 -9.92 1.02
C LEU A 190 -13.92 -11.36 0.77
N GLN A 191 -13.03 -11.56 -0.21
CA GLN A 191 -12.43 -12.88 -0.46
C GLN A 191 -11.52 -13.31 0.70
N MET A 192 -10.70 -12.39 1.25
CA MET A 192 -9.87 -12.67 2.43
C MET A 192 -10.74 -13.05 3.65
N ILE A 193 -11.78 -12.26 3.92
CA ILE A 193 -12.70 -12.48 5.03
C ILE A 193 -13.42 -13.83 4.92
N LYS A 194 -13.89 -14.17 3.71
CA LYS A 194 -14.54 -15.47 3.45
C LYS A 194 -13.58 -16.66 3.64
N LYS A 195 -12.31 -16.50 3.28
CA LYS A 195 -11.30 -17.54 3.47
C LYS A 195 -11.08 -17.87 4.95
N GLU A 196 -11.21 -16.86 5.80
CA GLU A 196 -11.15 -17.02 7.26
C GLU A 196 -12.50 -17.46 7.87
N ASN A 197 -13.46 -17.89 7.02
CA ASN A 197 -14.82 -18.28 7.42
C ASN A 197 -15.57 -17.19 8.21
N LYS A 198 -15.29 -15.91 7.90
CA LYS A 198 -15.91 -14.77 8.57
C LYS A 198 -16.81 -13.99 7.61
N ASN A 199 -17.65 -13.15 8.20
CA ASN A 199 -18.55 -12.25 7.48
C ASN A 199 -18.34 -10.81 7.92
N ILE A 200 -18.69 -9.87 7.06
CA ILE A 200 -18.65 -8.44 7.33
C ILE A 200 -19.80 -7.72 6.63
N SER A 201 -20.39 -6.71 7.26
CA SER A 201 -21.40 -5.88 6.61
C SER A 201 -20.76 -4.90 5.63
N GLU A 202 -21.50 -4.44 4.63
CA GLU A 202 -21.02 -3.41 3.70
C GLU A 202 -20.60 -2.13 4.43
N ARG A 203 -21.34 -1.73 5.45
CA ARG A 203 -21.04 -0.57 6.28
C ARG A 203 -19.70 -0.73 7.03
N THR A 204 -19.47 -1.89 7.63
CA THR A 204 -18.21 -2.21 8.32
C THR A 204 -17.04 -2.28 7.33
N LEU A 205 -17.26 -2.82 6.13
CA LEU A 205 -16.26 -2.86 5.06
C LEU A 205 -15.85 -1.45 4.60
N ASN A 206 -16.82 -0.55 4.47
CA ASN A 206 -16.56 0.85 4.14
C ASN A 206 -15.77 1.55 5.25
N LEU A 207 -16.10 1.31 6.52
CA LEU A 207 -15.35 1.81 7.67
C LEU A 207 -13.90 1.30 7.67
N LEU A 208 -13.70 0.00 7.38
CA LEU A 208 -12.38 -0.59 7.25
C LEU A 208 -11.54 0.14 6.18
N LEU A 209 -12.09 0.32 4.98
CA LEU A 209 -11.42 1.05 3.90
C LEU A 209 -11.17 2.53 4.25
N GLU A 210 -12.04 3.17 4.98
CA GLU A 210 -11.83 4.53 5.47
C GLU A 210 -10.62 4.62 6.39
N LYS A 211 -10.47 3.67 7.31
CA LYS A 211 -9.34 3.63 8.25
C LYS A 211 -8.03 3.22 7.57
N THR A 212 -8.06 2.19 6.73
CA THR A 212 -6.86 1.62 6.09
C THR A 212 -6.44 2.38 4.84
N GLY A 213 -7.37 3.05 4.15
CA GLY A 213 -7.18 3.64 2.83
C GLY A 213 -7.11 2.56 1.74
N THR A 214 -6.46 2.90 0.61
CA THR A 214 -6.41 2.05 -0.60
C THR A 214 -5.09 1.28 -0.77
N ASP A 215 -4.19 1.39 0.16
CA ASP A 215 -2.92 0.66 0.16
C ASP A 215 -3.17 -0.80 0.52
N MET A 216 -2.94 -1.70 -0.43
CA MET A 216 -3.25 -3.13 -0.28
C MET A 216 -2.41 -3.80 0.82
N GLU A 217 -1.14 -3.41 0.99
CA GLU A 217 -0.31 -3.96 2.06
C GLU A 217 -0.84 -3.57 3.45
N ASN A 218 -1.24 -2.30 3.60
CA ASN A 218 -1.85 -1.83 4.84
C ASN A 218 -3.19 -2.50 5.11
N ILE A 219 -4.06 -2.61 4.11
CA ILE A 219 -5.34 -3.32 4.22
C ILE A 219 -5.10 -4.76 4.68
N HIS A 220 -4.14 -5.47 4.07
CA HIS A 220 -3.82 -6.84 4.44
C HIS A 220 -3.40 -6.95 5.90
N LYS A 221 -2.47 -6.11 6.36
CA LYS A 221 -1.99 -6.09 7.75
C LYS A 221 -3.12 -5.81 8.75
N GLU A 222 -4.01 -4.87 8.42
CA GLU A 222 -5.15 -4.56 9.30
C GLU A 222 -6.17 -5.72 9.31
N CYS A 223 -6.40 -6.39 8.17
CA CYS A 223 -7.24 -7.57 8.11
C CYS A 223 -6.64 -8.72 8.94
N GLU A 224 -5.34 -8.99 8.87
CA GLU A 224 -4.69 -10.01 9.69
C GLU A 224 -4.87 -9.75 11.20
N LYS A 225 -4.72 -8.49 11.64
CA LYS A 225 -5.00 -8.12 13.03
C LYS A 225 -6.45 -8.36 13.42
N LEU A 226 -7.39 -8.01 12.54
CA LEU A 226 -8.81 -8.26 12.75
C LEU A 226 -9.12 -9.76 12.85
N PHE A 227 -8.52 -10.59 11.99
CA PHE A 227 -8.72 -12.05 12.03
C PHE A 227 -8.21 -12.63 13.35
N CYS A 228 -7.04 -12.19 13.82
CA CYS A 228 -6.50 -12.60 15.12
C CYS A 228 -7.39 -12.14 16.29
N TYR A 229 -7.92 -10.92 16.23
CA TYR A 229 -8.78 -10.38 17.30
C TYR A 229 -10.17 -11.04 17.35
N CYS A 230 -10.69 -11.39 16.18
CA CYS A 230 -12.02 -11.99 16.01
C CYS A 230 -11.99 -13.52 15.90
N LEU A 231 -10.98 -14.22 16.45
CA LEU A 231 -10.84 -15.68 16.32
C LEU A 231 -12.15 -16.42 16.64
N ASP A 232 -12.81 -16.04 17.74
CA ASP A 232 -14.02 -16.70 18.25
C ASP A 232 -15.32 -16.09 17.72
N LYS A 233 -15.24 -15.22 16.68
CA LYS A 233 -16.41 -14.54 16.11
C LYS A 233 -16.53 -14.87 14.63
N ASP A 234 -17.76 -15.15 14.18
CA ASP A 234 -18.08 -15.39 12.77
C ASP A 234 -18.29 -14.07 11.98
N VAL A 235 -18.55 -12.96 12.70
CA VAL A 235 -18.86 -11.66 12.10
C VAL A 235 -17.95 -10.59 12.64
N ILE A 236 -17.31 -9.85 11.74
CA ILE A 236 -16.51 -8.66 12.06
C ILE A 236 -17.46 -7.47 12.13
N THR A 237 -17.48 -6.80 13.28
CA THR A 237 -18.36 -5.65 13.55
C THR A 237 -17.61 -4.31 13.40
N GLU A 238 -18.38 -3.20 13.35
CA GLU A 238 -17.80 -1.86 13.37
C GLU A 238 -16.96 -1.62 14.63
N GLN A 239 -17.41 -2.16 15.77
CA GLN A 239 -16.68 -2.04 17.05
C GLN A 239 -15.31 -2.75 16.99
N ASP A 240 -15.22 -3.91 16.33
CA ASP A 240 -13.95 -4.61 16.14
C ASP A 240 -13.00 -3.80 15.27
N VAL A 241 -13.50 -3.22 14.18
CA VAL A 241 -12.72 -2.35 13.29
C VAL A 241 -12.27 -1.07 14.03
N GLU A 242 -13.14 -0.49 14.85
CA GLU A 242 -12.80 0.69 15.67
C GLU A 242 -11.73 0.39 16.71
N ALA A 243 -11.79 -0.79 17.34
CA ALA A 243 -10.87 -1.19 18.40
C ALA A 243 -9.47 -1.56 17.86
N ILE A 244 -9.39 -2.19 16.70
CA ILE A 244 -8.16 -2.80 16.21
C ILE A 244 -7.48 -2.03 15.08
N CYS A 245 -8.27 -1.50 14.12
CA CYS A 245 -7.68 -0.81 12.99
C CYS A 245 -7.19 0.58 13.37
N THR A 246 -5.90 0.79 13.20
CA THR A 246 -5.26 2.07 13.48
C THR A 246 -5.72 3.12 12.47
N LYS A 247 -6.20 4.24 12.97
CA LYS A 247 -6.60 5.37 12.14
C LYS A 247 -5.36 5.98 11.47
N ARG A 248 -5.41 6.20 10.16
CA ARG A 248 -4.30 6.84 9.44
C ARG A 248 -4.10 8.29 9.88
N ILE A 249 -2.86 8.76 9.87
CA ILE A 249 -2.51 10.18 10.14
C ILE A 249 -3.31 11.11 9.22
N THR A 250 -3.46 10.74 7.94
CA THR A 250 -4.27 11.52 6.98
C THR A 250 -5.74 11.61 7.38
N SER A 251 -6.29 10.57 8.04
CA SER A 251 -7.66 10.59 8.56
C SER A 251 -7.78 11.49 9.80
N HIS A 252 -6.78 11.49 10.70
CA HIS A 252 -6.74 12.45 11.81
C HIS A 252 -6.68 13.90 11.31
N ILE A 253 -5.87 14.17 10.26
CA ILE A 253 -5.81 15.51 9.64
C ILE A 253 -7.16 15.88 9.02
N PHE A 254 -7.82 14.94 8.32
CA PHE A 254 -9.15 15.18 7.76
C PHE A 254 -10.14 15.58 8.84
N ASP A 255 -10.22 14.82 9.93
CA ASP A 255 -11.14 15.10 11.05
C ASP A 255 -10.79 16.39 11.78
N MET A 256 -9.51 16.71 11.91
CA MET A 256 -9.05 17.97 12.49
C MET A 256 -9.51 19.17 11.65
N VAL A 257 -9.35 19.10 10.31
CA VAL A 257 -9.84 20.14 9.40
C VAL A 257 -11.37 20.21 9.38
N GLU A 258 -12.05 19.08 9.56
CA GLU A 258 -13.52 19.05 9.76
C GLU A 258 -13.93 19.75 11.05
N ALA A 259 -13.23 19.48 12.16
CA ALA A 259 -13.46 20.18 13.43
C ALA A 259 -13.20 21.68 13.31
N ILE A 260 -12.18 22.09 12.55
CA ILE A 260 -11.91 23.51 12.23
C ILE A 260 -13.07 24.10 11.43
N ALA A 261 -13.59 23.40 10.42
CA ALA A 261 -14.73 23.85 9.61
C ALA A 261 -15.99 24.08 10.44
N ASN A 262 -16.23 23.15 11.40
CA ASN A 262 -17.39 23.19 12.31
C ASN A 262 -17.18 24.12 13.52
N LYS A 263 -16.09 24.90 13.55
CA LYS A 263 -15.75 25.81 14.67
C LYS A 263 -15.63 25.10 16.01
N ASN A 264 -15.28 23.81 16.01
CA ASN A 264 -15.04 23.03 17.21
C ASN A 264 -13.54 23.01 17.56
N GLN A 265 -13.10 24.16 18.11
CA GLN A 265 -11.70 24.38 18.49
C GLN A 265 -11.18 23.30 19.45
N LYS A 266 -11.98 22.93 20.45
CA LYS A 266 -11.58 21.90 21.42
C LYS A 266 -11.23 20.58 20.73
N LYS A 267 -12.12 20.11 19.86
CA LYS A 267 -11.89 18.85 19.12
C LYS A 267 -10.72 18.95 18.14
N ALA A 268 -10.53 20.10 17.50
CA ALA A 268 -9.41 20.30 16.59
C ALA A 268 -8.05 20.23 17.32
N LEU A 269 -7.96 20.84 18.51
CA LEU A 269 -6.76 20.77 19.35
C LEU A 269 -6.55 19.37 19.95
N GLU A 270 -7.61 18.68 20.40
CA GLU A 270 -7.51 17.28 20.84
C GLU A 270 -6.87 16.40 19.76
N LEU A 271 -7.35 16.46 18.51
CA LEU A 271 -6.81 15.70 17.38
C LEU A 271 -5.35 16.09 17.04
N TYR A 272 -5.00 17.36 17.20
CA TYR A 272 -3.61 17.80 17.07
C TYR A 272 -2.71 17.16 18.12
N TYR A 273 -3.11 17.20 19.41
CA TYR A 273 -2.31 16.60 20.47
C TYR A 273 -2.25 15.07 20.39
N GLU A 274 -3.29 14.41 19.86
CA GLU A 274 -3.22 12.97 19.52
C GLU A 274 -2.10 12.69 18.50
N LEU A 275 -1.96 13.52 17.46
CA LEU A 275 -0.88 13.39 16.46
C LEU A 275 0.50 13.63 17.10
N ILE A 276 0.65 14.60 17.98
CA ILE A 276 1.89 14.86 18.72
C ILE A 276 2.23 13.66 19.64
N ALA A 277 1.23 13.07 20.32
CA ALA A 277 1.42 11.87 21.15
C ALA A 277 1.86 10.65 20.33
N LEU A 278 1.44 10.56 19.07
CA LEU A 278 1.92 9.57 18.09
C LEU A 278 3.33 9.87 17.55
N LYS A 279 3.99 10.90 18.08
CA LYS A 279 5.32 11.38 17.69
C LYS A 279 5.41 11.87 16.22
N GLU A 280 4.29 12.35 15.68
CA GLU A 280 4.31 12.98 14.36
C GLU A 280 5.00 14.36 14.46
N PRO A 281 6.00 14.63 13.61
CA PRO A 281 6.67 15.92 13.62
C PRO A 281 5.70 17.07 13.28
N PRO A 282 5.68 18.18 14.04
CA PRO A 282 4.78 19.31 13.80
C PRO A 282 4.86 19.83 12.36
N MET A 283 6.06 19.94 11.78
CA MET A 283 6.24 20.37 10.39
C MET A 283 5.53 19.44 9.38
N ARG A 284 5.50 18.13 9.66
CA ARG A 284 4.76 17.18 8.82
C ARG A 284 3.25 17.37 8.98
N ILE A 285 2.78 17.65 10.18
CA ILE A 285 1.36 17.98 10.44
C ILE A 285 0.98 19.23 9.65
N LEU A 286 1.81 20.31 9.71
CA LEU A 286 1.58 21.54 8.94
C LEU A 286 1.48 21.28 7.43
N PHE A 287 2.41 20.49 6.89
CA PHE A 287 2.38 20.10 5.49
C PHE A 287 1.08 19.35 5.13
N LEU A 288 0.63 18.43 5.98
CA LEU A 288 -0.60 17.66 5.75
C LEU A 288 -1.86 18.53 5.85
N ILE A 289 -1.88 19.52 6.75
CA ILE A 289 -2.97 20.53 6.83
C ILE A 289 -3.01 21.35 5.52
N ALA A 290 -1.86 21.84 5.08
CA ALA A 290 -1.79 22.59 3.82
C ALA A 290 -2.23 21.73 2.63
N ARG A 291 -1.80 20.47 2.57
CA ARG A 291 -2.25 19.52 1.55
C ARG A 291 -3.77 19.32 1.60
N GLN A 292 -4.36 19.20 2.78
CA GLN A 292 -5.80 19.05 2.95
C GLN A 292 -6.55 20.28 2.40
N PHE A 293 -6.13 21.49 2.77
CA PHE A 293 -6.73 22.72 2.24
C PHE A 293 -6.57 22.84 0.71
N ASN A 294 -5.43 22.42 0.17
CA ASN A 294 -5.24 22.41 -1.28
C ASN A 294 -6.19 21.43 -1.99
N LEU A 295 -6.39 20.23 -1.42
CA LEU A 295 -7.37 19.27 -1.94
C LEU A 295 -8.80 19.84 -1.88
N LEU A 296 -9.18 20.49 -0.78
CA LEU A 296 -10.48 21.16 -0.67
C LEU A 296 -10.68 22.27 -1.70
N LEU A 297 -9.62 23.02 -2.02
CA LEU A 297 -9.66 24.04 -3.07
C LEU A 297 -9.89 23.42 -4.44
N GLN A 298 -9.16 22.34 -4.78
CA GLN A 298 -9.33 21.60 -6.03
C GLN A 298 -10.74 21.00 -6.14
N VAL A 299 -11.23 20.36 -5.09
CA VAL A 299 -12.59 19.81 -5.03
C VAL A 299 -13.63 20.90 -5.30
N LYS A 300 -13.49 22.07 -4.65
CA LYS A 300 -14.40 23.20 -4.82
C LYS A 300 -14.46 23.69 -6.27
N GLU A 301 -13.30 23.73 -6.95
CA GLU A 301 -13.23 24.10 -8.37
C GLU A 301 -13.89 23.02 -9.28
N LEU A 302 -13.70 21.74 -8.95
CA LEU A 302 -14.29 20.65 -9.73
C LEU A 302 -15.80 20.58 -9.54
N VAL A 303 -16.31 20.77 -8.32
CA VAL A 303 -17.75 20.90 -8.04
C VAL A 303 -18.37 22.06 -8.82
N LYS A 304 -17.69 23.23 -8.84
CA LYS A 304 -18.16 24.39 -9.63
C LYS A 304 -18.23 24.10 -11.13
N LYS A 305 -17.37 23.21 -11.64
CA LYS A 305 -17.39 22.73 -13.04
C LYS A 305 -18.40 21.63 -13.30
N GLY A 306 -19.20 21.21 -12.31
CA GLY A 306 -20.26 20.20 -12.44
C GLY A 306 -19.79 18.73 -12.41
N TYR A 307 -18.58 18.45 -11.98
CA TYR A 307 -18.11 17.07 -11.84
C TYR A 307 -18.80 16.35 -10.67
N GLY A 308 -19.21 15.09 -10.88
CA GLY A 308 -19.72 14.22 -9.82
C GLY A 308 -18.60 13.58 -8.99
N ASN A 309 -18.93 13.02 -7.82
CA ASN A 309 -17.98 12.49 -6.84
C ASN A 309 -16.95 11.49 -7.43
N LYS A 310 -17.38 10.58 -8.31
CA LYS A 310 -16.49 9.62 -8.97
C LYS A 310 -15.44 10.33 -9.82
N ALA A 311 -15.86 11.25 -10.69
CA ALA A 311 -14.96 12.00 -11.55
C ALA A 311 -14.05 12.95 -10.77
N ILE A 312 -14.53 13.50 -9.65
CA ILE A 312 -13.69 14.27 -8.70
C ILE A 312 -12.62 13.36 -8.12
N GLY A 313 -13.00 12.19 -7.61
CA GLY A 313 -12.07 11.22 -7.05
C GLY A 313 -10.95 10.83 -8.01
N GLU A 314 -11.29 10.50 -9.26
CA GLU A 314 -10.31 10.19 -10.31
C GLU A 314 -9.32 11.34 -10.56
N LYS A 315 -9.81 12.61 -10.54
CA LYS A 315 -8.97 13.80 -10.79
C LYS A 315 -8.04 14.17 -9.62
N ILE A 316 -8.45 13.90 -8.39
CA ILE A 316 -7.64 14.19 -7.18
C ILE A 316 -6.91 12.98 -6.63
N GLY A 317 -7.02 11.82 -7.31
CA GLY A 317 -6.35 10.58 -6.90
C GLY A 317 -6.94 9.96 -5.62
N LEU A 318 -8.26 10.10 -5.40
CA LEU A 318 -8.95 9.54 -4.24
C LEU A 318 -10.13 8.66 -4.68
N PRO A 319 -10.47 7.60 -3.92
CA PRO A 319 -11.68 6.81 -4.15
C PRO A 319 -12.93 7.67 -4.13
N GLY A 320 -13.93 7.31 -4.96
CA GLY A 320 -15.16 8.12 -5.12
C GLY A 320 -15.95 8.34 -3.83
N PHE A 321 -15.97 7.35 -2.92
CA PHE A 321 -16.64 7.48 -1.62
C PHE A 321 -15.90 8.44 -0.67
N ILE A 322 -14.56 8.49 -0.75
CA ILE A 322 -13.76 9.46 -0.02
C ILE A 322 -13.96 10.86 -0.63
N ALA A 323 -13.98 10.96 -1.97
CA ALA A 323 -14.23 12.23 -2.65
C ALA A 323 -15.55 12.87 -2.21
N GLY A 324 -16.62 12.09 -1.95
CA GLY A 324 -17.88 12.58 -1.41
C GLY A 324 -17.71 13.29 -0.06
N LYS A 325 -16.89 12.76 0.85
CA LYS A 325 -16.58 13.42 2.13
C LYS A 325 -15.83 14.73 1.93
N TYR A 326 -14.89 14.78 0.98
CA TYR A 326 -14.17 16.02 0.63
C TYR A 326 -15.10 17.07 0.01
N VAL A 327 -16.10 16.66 -0.80
CA VAL A 327 -17.13 17.57 -1.34
C VAL A 327 -17.94 18.19 -0.21
N THR A 328 -18.38 17.39 0.76
CA THR A 328 -19.11 17.88 1.95
C THR A 328 -18.22 18.82 2.77
N GLN A 329 -17.00 18.43 3.10
CA GLN A 329 -16.07 19.26 3.86
C GLN A 329 -15.75 20.58 3.13
N ALA A 330 -15.53 20.54 1.81
CA ALA A 330 -15.27 21.73 1.01
C ALA A 330 -16.45 22.72 1.01
N SER A 331 -17.68 22.26 1.20
CA SER A 331 -18.85 23.14 1.27
C SER A 331 -18.82 24.08 2.49
N HIS A 332 -18.20 23.66 3.59
CA HIS A 332 -18.11 24.41 4.85
C HIS A 332 -17.12 25.59 4.78
N PHE A 333 -16.24 25.63 3.79
CA PHE A 333 -15.25 26.70 3.63
C PHE A 333 -15.56 27.61 2.46
N SER A 334 -15.35 28.91 2.59
CA SER A 334 -15.29 29.80 1.42
C SER A 334 -13.97 29.63 0.67
N LYS A 335 -13.94 29.94 -0.63
CA LYS A 335 -12.70 29.88 -1.43
C LYS A 335 -11.63 30.85 -0.91
N SER A 336 -12.04 32.02 -0.44
CA SER A 336 -11.15 33.02 0.16
C SER A 336 -10.53 32.48 1.46
N MET A 337 -11.33 31.85 2.33
CA MET A 337 -10.86 31.26 3.58
C MET A 337 -9.82 30.16 3.34
N ILE A 338 -10.06 29.26 2.36
CA ILE A 338 -9.07 28.23 2.03
C ILE A 338 -7.77 28.82 1.53
N ARG A 339 -7.82 29.84 0.66
CA ARG A 339 -6.61 30.53 0.16
C ARG A 339 -5.83 31.20 1.29
N GLN A 340 -6.52 31.91 2.17
CA GLN A 340 -5.90 32.54 3.32
C GLN A 340 -5.25 31.50 4.25
N ALA A 341 -5.90 30.37 4.50
CA ALA A 341 -5.33 29.29 5.28
C ALA A 341 -4.06 28.70 4.64
N LEU A 342 -4.03 28.55 3.31
CA LEU A 342 -2.84 28.10 2.59
C LEU A 342 -1.68 29.13 2.68
N GLU A 343 -1.97 30.41 2.49
CA GLU A 343 -0.98 31.49 2.63
C GLU A 343 -0.40 31.55 4.05
N GLU A 344 -1.25 31.33 5.06
CA GLU A 344 -0.84 31.28 6.45
C GLU A 344 -0.02 30.03 6.79
N CYS A 345 -0.32 28.87 6.21
CA CYS A 345 0.55 27.70 6.32
C CYS A 345 1.95 27.97 5.80
N VAL A 346 2.08 28.67 4.66
CA VAL A 346 3.39 29.03 4.08
C VAL A 346 4.15 30.04 4.98
N SER A 347 3.47 31.09 5.44
CA SER A 347 4.11 32.07 6.32
C SER A 347 4.51 31.50 7.68
N THR A 348 3.73 30.56 8.20
CA THR A 348 4.04 29.83 9.45
C THR A 348 5.25 28.91 9.24
N GLU A 349 5.32 28.20 8.12
CA GLU A 349 6.48 27.37 7.77
C GLU A 349 7.76 28.23 7.73
N GLU A 350 7.71 29.38 7.09
CA GLU A 350 8.83 30.32 7.03
C GLU A 350 9.24 30.84 8.43
N ALA A 351 8.24 31.20 9.25
CA ALA A 351 8.48 31.68 10.61
C ALA A 351 9.13 30.61 11.51
N ILE A 352 8.72 29.34 11.36
CA ILE A 352 9.32 28.21 12.06
C ILE A 352 10.76 27.98 11.58
N LYS A 353 10.98 27.90 10.26
CA LYS A 353 12.31 27.67 9.67
C LYS A 353 13.31 28.78 9.98
N THR A 354 12.84 30.00 10.17
CA THR A 354 13.68 31.16 10.56
C THR A 354 13.80 31.33 12.09
N GLY A 355 13.22 30.45 12.88
CA GLY A 355 13.30 30.49 14.34
C GLY A 355 12.48 31.61 15.02
N LYS A 356 11.56 32.25 14.28
CA LYS A 356 10.72 33.33 14.84
C LYS A 356 9.64 32.77 15.80
N ILE A 357 9.16 31.57 15.56
CA ILE A 357 8.20 30.87 16.41
C ILE A 357 8.59 29.39 16.53
N SER A 358 8.18 28.73 17.61
CA SER A 358 8.31 27.28 17.70
C SER A 358 7.25 26.61 16.84
N ASP A 359 7.57 25.39 16.37
CA ASP A 359 6.71 24.60 15.50
C ASP A 359 5.35 24.28 16.13
N ASN A 360 5.31 23.90 17.41
CA ASN A 360 4.06 23.63 18.13
C ASN A 360 3.18 24.89 18.19
N ILE A 361 3.74 26.03 18.59
CA ILE A 361 2.98 27.29 18.71
C ILE A 361 2.45 27.71 17.33
N GLY A 362 3.26 27.60 16.28
CA GLY A 362 2.83 27.95 14.92
C GLY A 362 1.60 27.16 14.46
N LEU A 363 1.57 25.84 14.72
CA LEU A 363 0.43 25.02 14.40
C LEU A 363 -0.81 25.34 15.25
N GLU A 364 -0.63 25.47 16.56
CA GLU A 364 -1.73 25.85 17.46
C GLU A 364 -2.40 27.16 17.04
N MET A 365 -1.60 28.16 16.64
CA MET A 365 -2.12 29.43 16.14
C MET A 365 -3.00 29.26 14.90
N ILE A 366 -2.58 28.44 13.91
CA ILE A 366 -3.39 28.14 12.72
C ILE A 366 -4.70 27.47 13.14
N ILE A 367 -4.62 26.42 13.95
CA ILE A 367 -5.80 25.66 14.39
C ILE A 367 -6.79 26.58 15.11
N ILE A 368 -6.31 27.36 16.07
CA ILE A 368 -7.13 28.29 16.85
C ILE A 368 -7.80 29.34 15.95
N ARG A 369 -7.00 30.00 15.08
CA ARG A 369 -7.50 31.06 14.20
C ARG A 369 -8.63 30.61 13.32
N TYR A 370 -8.51 29.43 12.70
CA TYR A 370 -9.52 28.91 11.77
C TYR A 370 -10.67 28.17 12.43
N SER A 371 -10.54 27.76 13.70
CA SER A 371 -11.58 27.11 14.48
C SER A 371 -12.38 28.05 15.39
N THR A 372 -11.93 29.29 15.59
CA THR A 372 -12.69 30.29 16.36
C THR A 372 -13.93 30.75 15.57
N ALA A 373 -15.09 30.84 16.24
CA ALA A 373 -16.26 31.49 15.67
C ALA A 373 -15.95 32.99 15.49
N ALA A 374 -16.28 33.55 14.33
CA ALA A 374 -16.14 34.97 14.06
C ALA A 374 -17.15 35.77 14.86
#